data_4bfcf1929796cfc8407d9137e7946fae
#
_entry.id   4bfcf1929796cfc8407d9137e7946fae
#
_cell.length_a   1.000
_cell.length_b   1.000
_cell.length_c   1.000
_cell.angle_alpha   90.00
_cell.angle_beta   90.00
_cell.angle_gamma   90.00
#
_symmetry.space_group_name_H-M   'P 1'
#
loop_
_entity.id
_entity.type
_entity.pdbx_description
1 polymer ?
#
loop_
_entity_poly.entity_id
_entity_poly.type
_entity_poly.pdbx_seq_one_letter_code
_entity_poly.pdbx_strand_id
1 'polypeptide(L)'
;MLKKGEGSRIVLVTCATPAEAKRIARTVVGKRLAACVNMILSPVDSVYTWKGKLERAREYLLLMKTTSKRLAELENEVKRLHSYDVPEFIAVPITEGSKEYLSWVEESVTRARKNRK
;
A
#
# COMPACT_ATOMS: atom_id res chain seq x y z
N MET A 1 14.53 -2.13 20.11
CA MET A 1 13.39 -2.48 20.94
C MET A 1 12.11 -2.52 20.13
N LEU A 2 11.27 -3.47 20.41
CA LEU A 2 10.02 -3.60 19.69
C LEU A 2 8.92 -2.80 20.36
N LYS A 3 7.96 -2.38 19.56
CA LYS A 3 6.73 -1.83 20.08
C LYS A 3 5.55 -2.42 19.33
N LYS A 4 4.37 -2.32 19.91
CA LYS A 4 3.16 -2.82 19.28
C LYS A 4 2.80 -1.97 18.06
N GLY A 5 2.27 -2.63 17.06
CA GLY A 5 1.97 -1.96 15.80
C GLY A 5 0.80 -1.00 15.87
N GLU A 6 -0.14 -1.27 16.74
CA GLU A 6 -1.27 -0.37 16.95
C GLU A 6 -1.73 0.36 15.74
N GLY A 7 -2.34 0.48 15.02
CA GLY A 7 -2.72 1.24 13.86
C GLY A 7 -1.82 1.07 12.64
N SER A 8 -0.64 0.49 12.80
CA SER A 8 0.24 0.29 11.64
C SER A 8 -0.27 -0.85 10.77
N ARG A 9 -0.16 -0.68 9.45
CA ARG A 9 -0.69 -1.64 8.48
C ARG A 9 0.27 -1.84 7.33
N ILE A 10 0.27 -3.05 6.78
CA ILE A 10 0.90 -3.32 5.50
C ILE A 10 -0.24 -3.56 4.52
N VAL A 11 -0.23 -2.82 3.42
CA VAL A 11 -1.25 -2.97 2.40
C VAL A 11 -0.65 -3.67 1.19
N LEU A 12 -1.34 -4.70 0.71
CA LEU A 12 -0.92 -5.47 -0.45
C LEU A 12 -1.73 -5.04 -1.66
N VAL A 13 -1.03 -4.71 -2.73
CA VAL A 13 -1.65 -4.32 -4.00
C VAL A 13 -0.87 -5.01 -5.11
N THR A 14 -1.56 -5.49 -6.13
CA THR A 14 -0.88 -6.04 -7.31
C THR A 14 -1.19 -5.16 -8.52
N CYS A 15 -0.20 -5.00 -9.38
CA CYS A 15 -0.31 -4.16 -10.58
C CYS A 15 0.05 -4.94 -11.82
N ALA A 16 -0.50 -4.54 -12.95
CA ALA A 16 -0.28 -5.23 -14.22
C ALA A 16 1.11 -4.98 -14.80
N THR A 17 1.69 -3.80 -14.55
CA THR A 17 2.99 -3.43 -15.13
C THR A 17 3.86 -2.73 -14.11
N PRO A 18 5.19 -2.78 -14.30
CA PRO A 18 6.09 -2.02 -13.44
C PRO A 18 5.85 -0.51 -13.50
N ALA A 19 5.47 0.00 -14.66
CA ALA A 19 5.20 1.44 -14.80
C ALA A 19 4.04 1.88 -13.93
N GLU A 20 2.97 1.09 -13.92
CA GLU A 20 1.81 1.38 -13.08
C GLU A 20 2.19 1.29 -11.60
N ALA A 21 2.96 0.27 -11.23
CA ALA A 21 3.41 0.11 -9.85
C ALA A 21 4.21 1.33 -9.40
N LYS A 22 5.12 1.81 -10.24
CA LYS A 22 5.95 2.97 -9.89
C LYS A 22 5.11 4.23 -9.76
N ARG A 23 4.13 4.42 -10.64
CA ARG A 23 3.28 5.59 -10.57
C ARG A 23 2.46 5.60 -9.29
N ILE A 24 1.86 4.47 -8.96
CA ILE A 24 1.07 4.35 -7.74
C ILE A 24 1.95 4.61 -6.52
N ALA A 25 3.13 3.96 -6.46
CA ALA A 25 4.03 4.12 -5.33
C ALA A 25 4.43 5.57 -5.10
N ARG A 26 4.84 6.26 -6.17
CA ARG A 26 5.25 7.66 -6.04
C ARG A 26 4.13 8.56 -5.60
N THR A 27 2.94 8.32 -6.13
CA THR A 27 1.79 9.16 -5.80
C THR A 27 1.37 9.01 -4.35
N VAL A 28 1.24 7.77 -3.87
CA VAL A 28 0.73 7.56 -2.51
C VAL A 28 1.75 7.99 -1.46
N VAL A 29 3.04 7.84 -1.74
CA VAL A 29 4.07 8.32 -0.81
C VAL A 29 4.13 9.84 -0.85
N GLY A 30 4.07 10.43 -2.03
CA GLY A 30 4.09 11.88 -2.17
C GLY A 30 2.94 12.55 -1.47
N LYS A 31 1.79 11.91 -1.42
CA LYS A 31 0.61 12.45 -0.74
C LYS A 31 0.52 12.04 0.72
N ARG A 32 1.54 11.41 1.24
CA ARG A 32 1.59 10.95 2.64
C ARG A 32 0.48 9.97 2.99
N LEU A 33 0.06 9.19 2.02
CA LEU A 33 -0.92 8.13 2.26
C LEU A 33 -0.24 6.84 2.65
N ALA A 34 1.02 6.70 2.28
CA ALA A 34 1.87 5.59 2.70
C ALA A 34 3.24 6.15 3.04
N ALA A 35 3.88 5.58 4.04
CA ALA A 35 5.22 6.00 4.44
C ALA A 35 6.26 5.46 3.45
N CYS A 36 5.99 4.28 2.94
CA CYS A 36 6.96 3.57 2.11
C CYS A 36 6.19 2.55 1.28
N VAL A 37 6.63 2.35 0.05
CA VAL A 37 6.11 1.29 -0.79
C VAL A 37 7.30 0.49 -1.31
N ASN A 38 7.32 -0.80 -0.97
CA ASN A 38 8.29 -1.70 -1.57
C ASN A 38 7.65 -2.30 -2.81
N MET A 39 8.35 -2.19 -3.92
CA MET A 39 7.86 -2.75 -5.17
C MET A 39 8.68 -3.99 -5.51
N ILE A 40 8.00 -5.11 -5.66
CA ILE A 40 8.67 -6.31 -6.12
C ILE A 40 8.56 -6.31 -7.63
N LEU A 41 9.68 -6.07 -8.30
CA LEU A 41 9.69 -5.89 -9.74
C LEU A 41 9.98 -7.18 -10.51
N SER A 42 10.13 -8.29 -9.79
CA SER A 42 10.12 -9.60 -10.39
C SER A 42 8.67 -10.08 -10.38
N PRO A 43 8.07 -10.41 -11.50
CA PRO A 43 6.63 -10.67 -11.51
C PRO A 43 6.24 -11.92 -10.73
N VAL A 44 5.03 -11.89 -10.19
CA VAL A 44 4.41 -13.06 -9.60
C VAL A 44 3.37 -13.57 -10.58
N ASP A 45 3.17 -14.89 -10.59
CA ASP A 45 2.10 -15.49 -11.38
C ASP A 45 0.90 -15.64 -10.46
N SER A 46 -0.20 -14.95 -10.81
CA SER A 46 -1.42 -15.01 -10.03
C SER A 46 -2.43 -15.89 -10.76
N VAL A 47 -3.07 -16.78 -10.01
CA VAL A 47 -4.09 -17.67 -10.56
C VAL A 47 -5.37 -17.41 -9.76
N TYR A 48 -6.46 -17.14 -10.44
CA TYR A 48 -7.70 -16.77 -9.77
C TYR A 48 -8.88 -17.05 -10.69
N THR A 49 -10.07 -16.99 -10.15
CA THR A 49 -11.28 -17.08 -10.96
C THR A 49 -11.90 -15.70 -11.07
N TRP A 50 -12.37 -15.39 -12.27
CA TRP A 50 -13.02 -14.13 -12.54
C TRP A 50 -14.19 -14.40 -13.49
N LYS A 51 -15.38 -14.06 -13.04
CA LYS A 51 -16.61 -14.29 -13.80
C LYS A 51 -16.73 -15.74 -14.27
N GLY A 52 -16.41 -16.65 -13.35
CA GLY A 52 -16.55 -18.08 -13.59
C GLY A 52 -15.44 -18.74 -14.38
N LYS A 53 -14.41 -17.98 -14.75
CA LYS A 53 -13.31 -18.53 -15.53
C LYS A 53 -12.02 -18.53 -14.72
N LEU A 54 -11.21 -19.56 -14.95
CA LEU A 54 -9.88 -19.62 -14.37
C LEU A 54 -8.98 -18.70 -15.17
N GLU A 55 -8.35 -17.76 -14.47
CA GLU A 55 -7.48 -16.77 -15.09
C GLU A 55 -6.07 -16.89 -14.55
N ARG A 56 -5.12 -16.44 -15.32
CA ARG A 56 -3.73 -16.39 -14.90
C ARG A 56 -3.16 -15.06 -15.37
N ALA A 57 -2.46 -14.38 -14.48
CA ALA A 57 -1.88 -13.09 -14.82
C ALA A 57 -0.51 -12.94 -14.21
N ARG A 58 0.34 -12.18 -14.87
CA ARG A 58 1.62 -11.76 -14.36
C ARG A 58 1.41 -10.44 -13.68
N GLU A 59 1.83 -10.35 -12.43
CA GLU A 59 1.58 -9.14 -11.66
C GLU A 59 2.79 -8.72 -10.86
N TYR A 60 2.78 -7.47 -10.43
CA TYR A 60 3.87 -6.88 -9.65
C TYR A 60 3.31 -6.47 -8.31
N LEU A 61 3.89 -7.01 -7.24
CA LEU A 61 3.34 -6.86 -5.90
C LEU A 61 3.93 -5.63 -5.22
N LEU A 62 3.05 -4.84 -4.62
CA LEU A 62 3.43 -3.69 -3.82
C LEU A 62 3.12 -3.95 -2.36
N LEU A 63 4.06 -3.59 -1.49
CA LEU A 63 3.89 -3.66 -0.05
C LEU A 63 3.96 -2.24 0.47
N MET A 64 2.82 -1.71 0.90
CA MET A 64 2.72 -0.33 1.36
C MET A 64 2.65 -0.28 2.87
N LYS A 65 3.45 0.57 3.51
CA LYS A 65 3.41 0.72 4.96
C LYS A 65 2.68 2.00 5.29
N THR A 66 1.65 1.88 6.12
CA THR A 66 0.79 3.00 6.44
C THR A 66 0.14 2.79 7.81
N THR A 67 -0.86 3.60 8.12
CA THR A 67 -1.62 3.45 9.36
C THR A 67 -3.11 3.35 9.04
N SER A 68 -3.86 2.83 10.01
CA SER A 68 -5.30 2.65 9.82
C SER A 68 -6.02 3.95 9.50
N LYS A 69 -5.50 5.07 9.99
CA LYS A 69 -6.13 6.37 9.76
C LYS A 69 -6.08 6.81 8.31
N ARG A 70 -5.12 6.27 7.54
CA ARG A 70 -4.96 6.67 6.14
C ARG A 70 -5.55 5.67 5.17
N LEU A 71 -6.08 4.55 5.65
CA LEU A 71 -6.50 3.47 4.76
C LEU A 71 -7.57 3.87 3.76
N ALA A 72 -8.58 4.60 4.20
CA ALA A 72 -9.67 4.97 3.30
C ALA A 72 -9.17 5.86 2.16
N GLU A 73 -8.35 6.84 2.48
CA GLU A 73 -7.80 7.72 1.45
C GLU A 73 -6.83 6.97 0.55
N LEU A 74 -6.03 6.08 1.14
CA LEU A 74 -5.09 5.27 0.37
C LEU A 74 -5.84 4.40 -0.63
N GLU A 75 -6.91 3.75 -0.17
CA GLU A 75 -7.70 2.91 -1.06
C GLU A 75 -8.28 3.72 -2.22
N ASN A 76 -8.83 4.88 -1.91
CA ASN A 76 -9.40 5.72 -2.95
C ASN A 76 -8.36 6.12 -4.00
N GLU A 77 -7.17 6.46 -3.54
CA GLU A 77 -6.12 6.88 -4.46
C GLU A 77 -5.62 5.71 -5.31
N VAL A 78 -5.46 4.54 -4.70
CA VAL A 78 -5.04 3.36 -5.45
C VAL A 78 -6.07 3.03 -6.53
N LYS A 79 -7.35 3.06 -6.17
CA LYS A 79 -8.40 2.78 -7.14
C LYS A 79 -8.41 3.79 -8.28
N ARG A 80 -8.18 5.05 -7.98
CA ARG A 80 -8.17 6.10 -8.99
C ARG A 80 -7.06 5.88 -10.02
N LEU A 81 -5.92 5.36 -9.57
CA LEU A 81 -4.75 5.20 -10.42
C LEU A 81 -4.65 3.84 -11.09
N HIS A 82 -5.40 2.87 -10.60
CA HIS A 82 -5.26 1.48 -11.03
C HIS A 82 -5.98 1.19 -12.33
N SER A 83 -5.40 0.31 -13.13
CA SER A 83 -6.00 -0.09 -14.40
C SER A 83 -7.11 -1.12 -14.25
N TYR A 84 -7.17 -1.82 -13.11
CA TYR A 84 -8.20 -2.83 -12.88
C TYR A 84 -9.47 -2.20 -12.34
N ASP A 85 -10.61 -2.80 -12.68
CA ASP A 85 -11.87 -2.40 -12.08
C ASP A 85 -11.92 -2.71 -10.60
N VAL A 86 -11.40 -3.87 -10.22
CA VAL A 86 -11.39 -4.31 -8.83
C VAL A 86 -9.96 -4.69 -8.47
N PRO A 87 -9.13 -3.72 -8.07
CA PRO A 87 -7.75 -4.04 -7.70
C PRO A 87 -7.69 -4.70 -6.34
N GLU A 88 -6.67 -5.54 -6.16
CA GLU A 88 -6.40 -6.09 -4.84
C GLU A 88 -5.99 -4.96 -3.91
N PHE A 89 -6.61 -4.90 -2.75
CA PHE A 89 -6.24 -3.94 -1.71
C PHE A 89 -6.54 -4.63 -0.39
N ILE A 90 -5.50 -5.12 0.26
CA ILE A 90 -5.66 -5.88 1.50
C ILE A 90 -4.80 -5.22 2.56
N ALA A 91 -5.39 -4.89 3.71
CA ALA A 91 -4.65 -4.31 4.82
C ALA A 91 -4.41 -5.37 5.88
N VAL A 92 -3.14 -5.56 6.23
CA VAL A 92 -2.73 -6.54 7.21
C VAL A 92 -2.20 -5.79 8.43
N PRO A 93 -2.67 -6.12 9.64
CA PRO A 93 -2.16 -5.42 10.82
C PRO A 93 -0.72 -5.83 11.10
N ILE A 94 0.07 -4.89 11.56
CA ILE A 94 1.42 -5.15 12.03
C ILE A 94 1.34 -5.31 13.52
N THR A 95 1.63 -6.49 14.02
CA THR A 95 1.50 -6.73 15.46
C THR A 95 2.62 -6.05 16.24
N GLU A 96 3.84 -6.12 15.74
CA GLU A 96 4.99 -5.55 16.42
C GLU A 96 6.06 -5.19 15.41
N GLY A 97 6.90 -4.24 15.74
CA GLY A 97 8.02 -3.89 14.89
C GLY A 97 9.02 -3.06 15.67
N SER A 98 10.11 -2.71 15.02
CA SER A 98 11.11 -1.82 15.60
C SER A 98 10.43 -0.52 16.00
N LYS A 99 10.70 -0.06 17.22
CA LYS A 99 10.09 1.17 17.71
C LYS A 99 10.41 2.35 16.80
N GLU A 100 11.66 2.46 16.41
CA GLU A 100 12.09 3.57 15.56
C GLU A 100 11.40 3.52 14.19
N TYR A 101 11.31 2.33 13.62
CA TYR A 101 10.72 2.21 12.29
C TYR A 101 9.21 2.49 12.32
N LEU A 102 8.50 1.91 13.27
CA LEU A 102 7.06 2.13 13.35
C LEU A 102 6.72 3.58 13.67
N SER A 103 7.56 4.23 14.48
CA SER A 103 7.37 5.65 14.75
C SER A 103 7.58 6.48 13.48
N TRP A 104 8.57 6.10 12.69
CA TRP A 104 8.82 6.77 11.42
C TRP A 104 7.64 6.58 10.46
N VAL A 105 7.06 5.38 10.41
CA VAL A 105 5.88 5.15 9.58
C VAL A 105 4.74 6.09 9.99
N GLU A 106 4.49 6.15 11.29
CA GLU A 106 3.44 6.99 11.83
C GLU A 106 3.64 8.46 11.46
N GLU A 107 4.85 8.95 11.68
CA GLU A 107 5.15 10.36 11.39
C GLU A 107 5.04 10.68 9.92
N SER A 108 5.47 9.74 9.08
CA SER A 108 5.50 9.96 7.64
C SER A 108 4.12 10.14 7.04
N VAL A 109 3.09 9.52 7.65
CA VAL A 109 1.74 9.61 7.13
C VAL A 109 0.86 10.54 7.95
N THR A 110 1.41 11.19 8.97
CA THR A 110 0.64 12.13 9.76
C THR A 110 0.46 13.40 8.95
N ARG A 111 -0.79 13.81 8.79
CA ARG A 111 -1.08 14.99 8.02
C ARG A 111 -0.63 16.23 8.74
N ALA A 112 0.11 17.09 8.07
CA ALA A 112 0.53 18.35 8.67
C ALA A 112 -0.67 19.23 8.95
N ARG A 113 -0.63 19.96 10.06
CA ARG A 113 -1.70 20.87 10.36
C ARG A 113 -1.70 22.02 9.39
N LYS A 114 -2.88 22.37 8.95
CA LYS A 114 -2.99 23.42 8.00
C LYS A 114 -2.45 24.72 8.45
N ASN A 115 -2.73 25.08 9.65
CA ASN A 115 -2.32 26.39 10.16
C ASN A 115 -1.10 26.35 11.01
N ARG A 116 -0.35 25.34 10.86
CA ARG A 116 0.85 25.26 11.63
C ARG A 116 1.79 26.34 11.17
N LYS A 117 2.21 27.08 12.07
CA LYS A 117 3.05 28.13 11.61
C LYS A 117 3.75 28.75 12.66
#